data_90593388f5dc13d04ab11241e64f0fc6
#
_entry.id   90593388f5dc13d04ab11241e64f0fc6
#
_cell.length_a   1.000
_cell.length_b   1.000
_cell.length_c   1.000
_cell.angle_alpha   90.00
_cell.angle_beta   90.00
_cell.angle_gamma   90.00
#
_symmetry.space_group_name_H-M   'P 1'
#
loop_
_entity.id
_entity.type
_entity.pdbx_description
1 polymer ?
#
loop_
_entity_poly.entity_id
_entity_poly.type
_entity_poly.pdbx_seq_one_letter_code
_entity_poly.pdbx_strand_id
1 'polypeptide(L)'
;QMVLEYVEFGPNVGQAFQLGRYAVHYHTPNEKMFKNGLTESTDPKMQGASQALSHMMGCSVHHSFNRALTAHGCYNLTIESNVAYNILGHAMFVEDGIEMYNTFSNNVVSLVHRSFSLLNTDQTPAGFWITNANNRFTGNRVSSSHQFGFWYDPPEHPTGPSADVKNGPLELSTFDTRKQPLLQFENNVVHSC
;
A
#
# COMPACT_ATOMS: atom_id res chain seq x y z
N GLN A 1 6.16 10.62 -11.12
CA GLN A 1 7.21 9.88 -10.42
C GLN A 1 7.47 10.54 -9.07
N MET A 2 7.47 9.77 -8.00
CA MET A 2 7.87 10.22 -6.66
C MET A 2 8.91 9.24 -6.12
N VAL A 3 10.10 9.76 -5.80
CA VAL A 3 11.23 9.02 -5.26
C VAL A 3 11.53 9.57 -3.88
N LEU A 4 11.49 8.71 -2.88
CA LEU A 4 11.78 9.03 -1.49
C LEU A 4 12.86 8.08 -0.99
N GLU A 5 14.01 8.63 -0.62
CA GLU A 5 15.12 7.85 -0.10
C GLU A 5 15.70 8.51 1.15
N TYR A 6 15.79 7.71 2.21
CA TYR A 6 16.41 8.13 3.48
C TYR A 6 15.79 9.39 4.08
N VAL A 7 14.46 9.52 3.99
CA VAL A 7 13.70 10.66 4.52
C VAL A 7 12.98 10.25 5.80
N GLU A 8 13.01 11.12 6.79
CA GLU A 8 12.20 11.01 8.01
C GLU A 8 10.93 11.87 7.90
N PHE A 9 9.79 11.26 8.17
CA PHE A 9 8.48 11.90 8.27
C PHE A 9 7.98 11.78 9.71
N GLY A 10 8.05 12.85 10.46
CA GLY A 10 7.60 12.90 11.84
C GLY A 10 8.26 13.98 12.68
N PRO A 11 7.84 14.16 13.93
CA PRO A 11 6.56 13.70 14.49
C PRO A 11 5.38 14.56 14.02
N ASN A 12 4.14 14.07 14.26
CA ASN A 12 2.89 14.77 13.96
C ASN A 12 2.60 14.95 12.46
N VAL A 13 2.85 13.91 11.70
CA VAL A 13 2.52 13.83 10.28
C VAL A 13 1.16 13.19 10.05
N GLY A 14 0.65 13.31 8.82
CA GLY A 14 -0.72 12.92 8.50
C GLY A 14 -1.73 13.85 9.18
N GLN A 15 -2.95 13.85 8.69
CA GLN A 15 -4.02 14.70 9.24
C GLN A 15 -5.18 13.82 9.70
N ALA A 16 -5.47 13.84 11.01
CA ALA A 16 -6.66 13.20 11.57
C ALA A 16 -7.95 13.75 10.93
N PHE A 17 -8.99 12.92 10.86
CA PHE A 17 -10.31 13.27 10.33
C PHE A 17 -10.33 13.71 8.84
N GLN A 18 -9.25 13.47 8.11
CA GLN A 18 -9.15 13.82 6.70
C GLN A 18 -8.66 12.61 5.88
N LEU A 19 -9.58 11.99 5.15
CA LEU A 19 -9.25 10.93 4.21
C LEU A 19 -8.30 11.47 3.12
N GLY A 20 -7.31 10.67 2.73
CA GLY A 20 -6.33 11.07 1.72
C GLY A 20 -5.16 11.93 2.24
N ARG A 21 -5.22 12.41 3.48
CA ARG A 21 -4.15 13.20 4.11
C ARG A 21 -3.21 12.32 4.93
N TYR A 22 -2.72 11.27 4.30
CA TYR A 22 -1.75 10.33 4.87
C TYR A 22 -0.35 10.93 4.91
N ALA A 23 0.54 10.39 5.73
CA ALA A 23 1.92 10.89 5.80
C ALA A 23 2.64 10.79 4.44
N VAL A 24 2.50 9.61 3.79
CA VAL A 24 2.97 9.40 2.42
C VAL A 24 1.83 8.82 1.59
N HIS A 25 1.50 9.46 0.48
CA HIS A 25 0.40 9.04 -0.39
C HIS A 25 0.86 8.97 -1.85
N TYR A 26 1.07 7.76 -2.35
CA TYR A 26 1.23 7.50 -3.77
C TYR A 26 -0.16 7.43 -4.39
N HIS A 27 -0.58 8.53 -5.01
CA HIS A 27 -1.92 8.67 -5.56
C HIS A 27 -1.89 8.61 -7.08
N THR A 28 -2.46 7.55 -7.66
CA THR A 28 -2.61 7.32 -9.10
C THR A 28 -1.37 7.67 -9.96
N PRO A 29 -0.13 7.37 -9.52
CA PRO A 29 1.06 7.79 -10.25
C PRO A 29 1.19 7.12 -11.62
N ASN A 30 0.49 6.02 -11.84
CA ASN A 30 0.60 5.17 -13.03
C ASN A 30 -0.73 5.01 -13.79
N GLU A 31 -1.63 5.98 -13.72
CA GLU A 31 -2.93 5.95 -14.41
C GLU A 31 -2.82 5.60 -15.91
N LYS A 32 -1.75 6.04 -16.56
CA LYS A 32 -1.50 5.70 -17.98
C LYS A 32 -1.18 4.23 -18.21
N MET A 33 -0.57 3.55 -17.25
CA MET A 33 -0.30 2.10 -17.37
C MET A 33 -1.60 1.32 -17.29
N PHE A 34 -2.55 1.78 -16.50
CA PHE A 34 -3.88 1.20 -16.41
C PHE A 34 -4.61 1.25 -17.76
N LYS A 35 -4.45 2.34 -18.50
CA LYS A 35 -5.05 2.54 -19.83
C LYS A 35 -4.39 1.69 -20.94
N ASN A 36 -3.15 1.24 -20.73
CA ASN A 36 -2.35 0.54 -21.76
C ASN A 36 -2.19 -0.98 -21.54
N GLY A 37 -2.88 -1.53 -20.55
CA GLY A 37 -2.75 -2.97 -20.22
C GLY A 37 -1.86 -3.21 -19.01
N LEU A 38 -2.44 -3.82 -17.98
CA LEU A 38 -1.74 -4.24 -16.78
C LEU A 38 -1.05 -5.59 -17.06
N THR A 39 0.17 -5.53 -17.52
CA THR A 39 1.04 -6.68 -17.50
C THR A 39 2.21 -6.39 -16.56
N GLU A 40 2.61 -7.40 -15.80
CA GLU A 40 3.92 -7.35 -15.19
C GLU A 40 4.93 -7.10 -16.32
N SER A 41 5.63 -5.97 -16.24
CA SER A 41 6.55 -5.64 -17.33
C SER A 41 7.69 -6.66 -17.37
N THR A 42 7.66 -7.51 -18.37
CA THR A 42 8.78 -8.40 -18.70
C THR A 42 9.82 -7.70 -19.59
N ASP A 43 9.55 -6.47 -20.05
CA ASP A 43 10.50 -5.67 -20.80
C ASP A 43 11.64 -5.19 -19.88
N PRO A 44 12.88 -5.59 -20.13
CA PRO A 44 14.04 -5.15 -19.34
C PRO A 44 14.20 -3.63 -19.29
N LYS A 45 13.73 -2.91 -20.30
CA LYS A 45 13.71 -1.44 -20.31
C LYS A 45 12.65 -0.88 -19.38
N MET A 46 11.54 -1.58 -19.23
CA MET A 46 10.49 -1.22 -18.31
C MET A 46 10.80 -1.72 -16.89
N GLN A 47 11.53 -2.81 -16.72
CA GLN A 47 12.05 -3.23 -15.42
C GLN A 47 13.09 -2.22 -14.88
N GLY A 48 13.97 -1.72 -15.73
CA GLY A 48 14.86 -0.61 -15.39
C GLY A 48 14.13 0.71 -15.21
N ALA A 49 13.06 0.95 -15.98
CA ALA A 49 12.21 2.13 -15.84
C ALA A 49 11.24 2.02 -14.64
N SER A 50 10.89 0.83 -14.19
CA SER A 50 10.02 0.64 -13.02
C SER A 50 10.76 0.98 -11.72
N GLN A 51 12.05 0.69 -11.63
CA GLN A 51 12.88 1.23 -10.54
C GLN A 51 13.01 2.76 -10.62
N ALA A 52 12.93 3.33 -11.82
CA ALA A 52 12.91 4.77 -12.03
C ALA A 52 11.51 5.40 -11.86
N LEU A 53 10.43 4.61 -11.69
CA LEU A 53 9.08 5.17 -11.64
C LEU A 53 8.79 5.80 -10.29
N SER A 54 8.55 5.02 -9.28
CA SER A 54 8.24 5.55 -7.94
C SER A 54 8.69 4.53 -6.90
N HIS A 55 9.34 5.01 -5.85
CA HIS A 55 9.72 4.16 -4.74
C HIS A 55 9.87 4.95 -3.43
N MET A 56 9.80 4.21 -2.33
CA MET A 56 10.17 4.68 -1.01
C MET A 56 11.15 3.68 -0.40
N MET A 57 12.36 4.13 -0.08
CA MET A 57 13.44 3.27 0.40
C MET A 57 14.17 3.91 1.58
N GLY A 58 14.40 3.10 2.62
CA GLY A 58 15.18 3.52 3.79
C GLY A 58 14.58 4.70 4.57
N CYS A 59 13.29 4.94 4.41
CA CYS A 59 12.59 6.05 5.05
C CYS A 59 11.97 5.64 6.39
N SER A 60 11.65 6.63 7.21
CA SER A 60 10.86 6.43 8.42
C SER A 60 9.63 7.31 8.43
N VAL A 61 8.50 6.76 8.90
CA VAL A 61 7.28 7.49 9.22
C VAL A 61 6.91 7.20 10.66
N HIS A 62 6.80 8.22 11.49
CA HIS A 62 6.51 7.96 12.89
C HIS A 62 5.62 9.02 13.53
N HIS A 63 4.89 8.61 14.59
CA HIS A 63 3.96 9.46 15.32
C HIS A 63 2.96 10.13 14.36
N SER A 64 2.34 9.32 13.50
CA SER A 64 1.39 9.80 12.51
C SER A 64 -0.04 9.75 13.03
N PHE A 65 -0.78 10.82 12.82
CA PHE A 65 -2.22 10.91 13.13
C PHE A 65 -3.10 10.23 12.08
N ASN A 66 -2.48 9.64 11.06
CA ASN A 66 -3.13 8.93 9.99
C ASN A 66 -2.16 7.85 9.48
N ARG A 67 -2.56 7.07 8.47
CA ARG A 67 -1.76 6.00 7.85
C ARG A 67 -0.33 6.48 7.53
N ALA A 68 0.63 5.59 7.63
CA ALA A 68 2.02 5.92 7.31
C ALA A 68 2.21 6.06 5.81
N LEU A 69 1.76 5.06 5.05
CA LEU A 69 1.88 5.02 3.61
C LEU A 69 0.62 4.42 2.98
N THR A 70 0.15 5.07 1.92
CA THR A 70 -0.91 4.55 1.08
C THR A 70 -0.46 4.42 -0.37
N ALA A 71 -0.67 3.24 -0.93
CA ALA A 71 -0.59 2.96 -2.36
C ALA A 71 -2.00 2.98 -2.95
N HIS A 72 -2.32 3.99 -3.73
CA HIS A 72 -3.63 4.22 -4.32
C HIS A 72 -3.51 4.36 -5.83
N GLY A 73 -4.10 3.41 -6.57
CA GLY A 73 -4.00 3.35 -8.03
C GLY A 73 -2.56 3.16 -8.54
N CYS A 74 -1.73 2.44 -7.78
CA CYS A 74 -0.30 2.28 -8.04
C CYS A 74 0.03 0.89 -8.57
N TYR A 75 0.97 0.85 -9.51
CA TYR A 75 1.51 -0.38 -10.09
C TYR A 75 3.03 -0.30 -10.12
N ASN A 76 3.69 -1.44 -9.89
CA ASN A 76 5.15 -1.53 -9.90
C ASN A 76 5.84 -0.52 -8.94
N LEU A 77 5.17 -0.20 -7.84
CA LEU A 77 5.73 0.62 -6.77
C LEU A 77 6.64 -0.25 -5.90
N THR A 78 7.80 0.28 -5.53
CA THR A 78 8.71 -0.38 -4.59
C THR A 78 8.73 0.36 -3.25
N ILE A 79 8.41 -0.36 -2.19
CA ILE A 79 8.42 0.11 -0.80
C ILE A 79 9.36 -0.80 -0.03
N GLU A 80 10.58 -0.33 0.22
CA GLU A 80 11.65 -1.19 0.72
C GLU A 80 12.39 -0.59 1.91
N SER A 81 12.66 -1.43 2.90
CA SER A 81 13.51 -1.08 4.06
C SER A 81 13.06 0.16 4.83
N ASN A 82 11.74 0.38 4.91
CA ASN A 82 11.19 1.50 5.63
C ASN A 82 10.76 1.11 7.05
N VAL A 83 10.65 2.10 7.91
CA VAL A 83 10.13 1.97 9.26
C VAL A 83 8.84 2.78 9.41
N ALA A 84 7.76 2.14 9.88
CA ALA A 84 6.54 2.82 10.32
C ALA A 84 6.35 2.58 11.82
N TYR A 85 6.33 3.63 12.62
CA TYR A 85 6.29 3.53 14.08
C TYR A 85 5.27 4.48 14.69
N ASN A 86 4.42 3.96 15.57
CA ASN A 86 3.39 4.73 16.26
C ASN A 86 2.43 5.42 15.28
N ILE A 87 1.61 4.60 14.64
CA ILE A 87 0.71 4.98 13.54
C ILE A 87 -0.74 4.83 14.00
N LEU A 88 -1.59 5.79 13.68
CA LEU A 88 -3.04 5.72 13.88
C LEU A 88 -3.74 5.23 12.61
N GLY A 89 -4.48 4.12 12.72
CA GLY A 89 -5.08 3.41 11.59
C GLY A 89 -4.10 2.44 10.93
N HIS A 90 -4.42 1.92 9.75
CA HIS A 90 -3.55 0.99 9.03
C HIS A 90 -2.20 1.64 8.71
N ALA A 91 -1.08 0.94 8.90
CA ALA A 91 0.22 1.56 8.66
C ALA A 91 0.57 1.60 7.17
N MET A 92 0.66 0.45 6.52
CA MET A 92 0.89 0.31 5.08
C MET A 92 -0.41 -0.11 4.41
N PHE A 93 -0.91 0.69 3.48
CA PHE A 93 -2.27 0.56 2.98
C PHE A 93 -2.30 0.45 1.45
N VAL A 94 -2.86 -0.65 0.94
CA VAL A 94 -3.22 -0.84 -0.48
C VAL A 94 -4.73 -0.60 -0.58
N GLU A 95 -5.16 0.40 -1.34
CA GLU A 95 -6.46 1.04 -1.11
C GLU A 95 -7.63 0.45 -1.90
N ASP A 96 -7.64 0.55 -3.22
CA ASP A 96 -8.86 0.39 -4.04
C ASP A 96 -9.09 -1.02 -4.59
N GLY A 97 -8.08 -1.89 -4.55
CA GLY A 97 -8.16 -3.26 -5.07
C GLY A 97 -7.66 -3.43 -6.51
N ILE A 98 -7.25 -2.38 -7.18
CA ILE A 98 -6.60 -2.47 -8.49
C ILE A 98 -5.07 -2.42 -8.42
N GLU A 99 -4.52 -2.11 -7.27
CA GLU A 99 -3.08 -1.98 -7.06
C GLU A 99 -2.40 -3.35 -7.15
N MET A 100 -1.61 -3.56 -8.19
CA MET A 100 -0.95 -4.83 -8.48
C MET A 100 0.53 -4.64 -8.80
N TYR A 101 1.29 -5.75 -8.68
CA TYR A 101 2.72 -5.81 -9.00
C TYR A 101 3.61 -4.91 -8.14
N ASN A 102 3.06 -4.37 -7.04
CA ASN A 102 3.85 -3.60 -6.09
C ASN A 102 4.68 -4.54 -5.22
N THR A 103 5.83 -4.06 -4.79
CA THR A 103 6.76 -4.79 -3.91
C THR A 103 6.88 -4.06 -2.58
N PHE A 104 6.56 -4.76 -1.51
CA PHE A 104 6.79 -4.35 -0.13
C PHE A 104 7.82 -5.30 0.47
N SER A 105 9.05 -4.83 0.67
CA SER A 105 10.15 -5.68 1.11
C SER A 105 10.91 -5.11 2.30
N ASN A 106 11.22 -5.98 3.26
CA ASN A 106 12.07 -5.65 4.42
C ASN A 106 11.60 -4.44 5.26
N ASN A 107 10.30 -4.11 5.24
CA ASN A 107 9.78 -3.03 6.04
C ASN A 107 9.52 -3.49 7.48
N VAL A 108 9.65 -2.55 8.42
CA VAL A 108 9.34 -2.75 9.84
C VAL A 108 8.16 -1.85 10.21
N VAL A 109 7.13 -2.45 10.78
CA VAL A 109 5.96 -1.73 11.30
C VAL A 109 5.80 -2.07 12.78
N SER A 110 5.67 -1.05 13.62
CA SER A 110 5.47 -1.26 15.05
C SER A 110 4.57 -0.18 15.67
N LEU A 111 3.83 -0.57 16.71
CA LEU A 111 2.88 0.30 17.41
C LEU A 111 1.81 0.88 16.48
N VAL A 112 0.94 0.01 16.00
CA VAL A 112 -0.20 0.41 15.17
C VAL A 112 -1.44 0.49 16.05
N HIS A 113 -2.03 1.68 16.13
CA HIS A 113 -3.14 1.99 17.02
C HIS A 113 -4.46 2.12 16.26
N ARG A 114 -5.55 1.85 16.96
CA ARG A 114 -6.89 2.12 16.45
C ARG A 114 -7.07 3.59 16.16
N SER A 115 -7.74 3.88 15.06
CA SER A 115 -8.18 5.23 14.74
C SER A 115 -9.70 5.28 14.62
N PHE A 116 -10.31 6.25 15.27
CA PHE A 116 -11.75 6.54 15.15
C PHE A 116 -12.01 7.76 14.26
N SER A 117 -10.97 8.26 13.64
CA SER A 117 -10.99 9.49 12.87
C SER A 117 -11.01 9.29 11.35
N LEU A 118 -11.05 8.04 10.89
CA LEU A 118 -11.00 7.68 9.47
C LEU A 118 -12.13 6.72 9.11
N LEU A 119 -11.83 5.66 8.38
CA LEU A 119 -12.79 4.61 8.04
C LEU A 119 -13.02 3.67 9.22
N ASN A 120 -14.18 2.99 9.23
CA ASN A 120 -14.48 2.00 10.26
C ASN A 120 -13.43 0.89 10.35
N THR A 121 -12.81 0.53 9.23
CA THR A 121 -11.73 -0.47 9.18
C THR A 121 -10.51 -0.06 9.98
N ASP A 122 -10.22 1.23 10.14
CA ASP A 122 -9.11 1.73 10.95
C ASP A 122 -9.32 1.53 12.47
N GLN A 123 -10.51 1.12 12.91
CA GLN A 123 -10.77 0.69 14.30
C GLN A 123 -10.25 -0.72 14.58
N THR A 124 -10.02 -1.50 13.54
CA THR A 124 -9.36 -2.82 13.57
C THR A 124 -8.10 -2.78 12.72
N PRO A 125 -7.07 -2.03 13.13
CA PRO A 125 -5.96 -1.68 12.27
C PRO A 125 -5.05 -2.87 11.97
N ALA A 126 -4.39 -2.79 10.83
CA ALA A 126 -3.36 -3.73 10.42
C ALA A 126 -2.03 -3.02 10.17
N GLY A 127 -0.93 -3.74 10.38
CA GLY A 127 0.37 -3.30 9.90
C GLY A 127 0.37 -3.13 8.38
N PHE A 128 -0.18 -4.15 7.68
CA PHE A 128 -0.41 -4.11 6.24
C PHE A 128 -1.88 -4.45 5.95
N TRP A 129 -2.60 -3.51 5.36
CA TRP A 129 -3.94 -3.71 4.82
C TRP A 129 -3.85 -3.89 3.31
N ILE A 130 -4.43 -4.98 2.78
CA ILE A 130 -4.18 -5.43 1.41
C ILE A 130 -5.50 -5.76 0.73
N THR A 131 -5.89 -4.96 -0.24
CA THR A 131 -7.11 -5.14 -1.03
C THR A 131 -6.91 -5.97 -2.30
N ASN A 132 -5.66 -6.24 -2.69
CA ASN A 132 -5.35 -7.09 -3.84
C ASN A 132 -4.13 -7.97 -3.55
N ALA A 133 -4.29 -9.28 -3.73
CA ALA A 133 -3.24 -10.26 -3.45
C ALA A 133 -2.09 -10.25 -4.48
N ASN A 134 -2.32 -9.68 -5.67
CA ASN A 134 -1.34 -9.68 -6.77
C ASN A 134 -0.21 -8.65 -6.53
N ASN A 135 0.38 -8.73 -5.35
CA ASN A 135 1.50 -7.92 -4.90
C ASN A 135 2.54 -8.82 -4.22
N ARG A 136 3.75 -8.32 -4.03
CA ARG A 136 4.85 -9.01 -3.33
C ARG A 136 5.04 -8.44 -1.93
N PHE A 137 4.99 -9.31 -0.93
CA PHE A 137 5.30 -8.99 0.46
C PHE A 137 6.39 -9.92 0.95
N THR A 138 7.61 -9.42 1.13
CA THR A 138 8.77 -10.25 1.46
C THR A 138 9.59 -9.65 2.59
N GLY A 139 9.92 -10.47 3.60
CA GLY A 139 10.83 -10.06 4.68
C GLY A 139 10.29 -8.96 5.60
N ASN A 140 9.01 -8.60 5.52
CA ASN A 140 8.44 -7.56 6.36
C ASN A 140 8.21 -8.05 7.79
N ARG A 141 8.27 -7.12 8.74
CA ARG A 141 8.07 -7.40 10.16
C ARG A 141 7.01 -6.48 10.75
N VAL A 142 6.05 -7.06 11.46
CA VAL A 142 5.03 -6.30 12.17
C VAL A 142 5.04 -6.70 13.63
N SER A 143 5.03 -5.71 14.53
CA SER A 143 4.90 -5.92 15.95
C SER A 143 3.96 -4.90 16.60
N SER A 144 3.30 -5.33 17.68
CA SER A 144 2.49 -4.42 18.51
C SER A 144 1.42 -3.66 17.70
N SER A 145 0.74 -4.33 16.80
CA SER A 145 -0.49 -3.82 16.21
C SER A 145 -1.68 -4.14 17.13
N HIS A 146 -2.60 -3.19 17.28
CA HIS A 146 -3.78 -3.40 18.12
C HIS A 146 -4.69 -4.52 17.61
N GLN A 147 -4.56 -4.97 16.35
CA GLN A 147 -5.40 -6.03 15.82
C GLN A 147 -4.64 -7.03 14.92
N PHE A 148 -4.15 -6.59 13.76
CA PHE A 148 -3.58 -7.49 12.75
C PHE A 148 -2.18 -7.07 12.31
N GLY A 149 -1.33 -8.06 12.01
CA GLY A 149 -0.08 -7.81 11.29
C GLY A 149 -0.35 -7.56 9.81
N PHE A 150 -0.93 -8.55 9.15
CA PHE A 150 -1.36 -8.47 7.75
C PHE A 150 -2.84 -8.80 7.66
N TRP A 151 -3.59 -8.01 6.90
CA TRP A 151 -4.99 -8.27 6.61
C TRP A 151 -5.26 -8.19 5.11
N TYR A 152 -5.69 -9.30 4.52
CA TYR A 152 -6.21 -9.37 3.16
C TYR A 152 -7.72 -9.16 3.19
N ASP A 153 -8.18 -8.07 2.59
CA ASP A 153 -9.60 -7.71 2.48
C ASP A 153 -9.95 -7.29 1.04
N PRO A 154 -9.85 -8.22 0.07
CA PRO A 154 -10.13 -7.90 -1.31
C PRO A 154 -11.63 -7.65 -1.52
N PRO A 155 -12.04 -6.48 -1.99
CA PRO A 155 -13.43 -6.25 -2.40
C PRO A 155 -13.75 -7.09 -3.64
N GLU A 156 -15.03 -7.29 -3.93
CA GLU A 156 -15.43 -8.01 -5.15
C GLU A 156 -14.96 -7.29 -6.42
N HIS A 157 -15.17 -6.00 -6.45
CA HIS A 157 -14.72 -5.11 -7.52
C HIS A 157 -13.91 -3.96 -6.92
N PRO A 158 -13.05 -3.31 -7.71
CA PRO A 158 -12.34 -2.12 -7.26
C PRO A 158 -13.29 -1.06 -6.67
N THR A 159 -12.83 -0.37 -5.67
CA THR A 159 -13.59 0.65 -4.93
C THR A 159 -13.04 2.05 -5.18
N GLY A 160 -13.62 3.04 -4.54
CA GLY A 160 -13.15 4.42 -4.60
C GLY A 160 -13.07 5.00 -6.01
N PRO A 161 -12.15 5.93 -6.25
CA PRO A 161 -11.93 6.51 -7.59
C PRO A 161 -11.57 5.49 -8.66
N SER A 162 -11.01 4.34 -8.28
CA SER A 162 -10.65 3.28 -9.21
C SER A 162 -11.85 2.54 -9.79
N ALA A 163 -13.01 2.57 -9.12
CA ALA A 163 -14.25 1.99 -9.64
C ALA A 163 -14.78 2.72 -10.89
N ASP A 164 -14.44 4.01 -11.03
CA ASP A 164 -14.94 4.87 -12.11
C ASP A 164 -14.02 4.96 -13.32
N VAL A 165 -12.92 4.21 -13.36
CA VAL A 165 -11.96 4.23 -14.48
C VAL A 165 -12.63 3.67 -15.73
N LYS A 166 -13.28 4.54 -16.49
CA LYS A 166 -13.85 4.25 -17.81
C LYS A 166 -12.74 4.29 -18.86
N ASN A 167 -12.69 3.30 -19.75
CA ASN A 167 -11.76 3.22 -20.88
C ASN A 167 -10.34 2.68 -20.56
N GLY A 168 -10.18 1.88 -19.52
CA GLY A 168 -8.97 1.06 -19.34
C GLY A 168 -9.05 -0.28 -20.09
N PRO A 169 -7.94 -1.00 -20.27
CA PRO A 169 -7.92 -2.34 -20.86
C PRO A 169 -8.54 -3.40 -19.95
N LEU A 170 -8.75 -3.08 -18.68
CA LEU A 170 -9.51 -3.88 -17.73
C LEU A 170 -10.96 -3.42 -17.78
N GLU A 171 -11.84 -4.34 -18.15
CA GLU A 171 -13.25 -4.15 -17.91
C GLU A 171 -13.50 -4.30 -16.40
N LEU A 172 -13.49 -3.19 -15.68
CA LEU A 172 -13.56 -3.17 -14.20
C LEU A 172 -14.85 -3.80 -13.68
N SER A 173 -15.92 -3.80 -14.50
CA SER A 173 -17.17 -4.48 -14.16
C SER A 173 -17.04 -6.00 -14.05
N THR A 174 -16.03 -6.58 -14.69
CA THR A 174 -15.73 -8.02 -14.65
C THR A 174 -14.48 -8.35 -13.83
N PHE A 175 -13.71 -7.34 -13.42
CA PHE A 175 -12.51 -7.54 -12.63
C PHE A 175 -12.87 -7.86 -11.17
N ASP A 176 -12.64 -9.10 -10.77
CA ASP A 176 -12.83 -9.58 -9.40
C ASP A 176 -11.49 -9.61 -8.66
N THR A 177 -11.32 -8.72 -7.70
CA THR A 177 -10.07 -8.59 -6.95
C THR A 177 -9.79 -9.82 -6.07
N ARG A 178 -10.85 -10.54 -5.68
CA ARG A 178 -10.75 -11.77 -4.86
C ARG A 178 -10.16 -12.95 -5.65
N LYS A 179 -10.20 -12.87 -6.98
CA LYS A 179 -9.65 -13.90 -7.88
C LYS A 179 -8.22 -13.61 -8.32
N GLN A 180 -7.64 -12.52 -7.85
CA GLN A 180 -6.26 -12.22 -8.20
C GLN A 180 -5.30 -13.18 -7.49
N PRO A 181 -4.30 -13.71 -8.22
CA PRO A 181 -3.35 -14.64 -7.62
C PRO A 181 -2.48 -13.93 -6.56
N LEU A 182 -2.15 -14.65 -5.51
CA LEU A 182 -1.11 -14.22 -4.57
C LEU A 182 0.23 -14.27 -5.29
N LEU A 183 0.85 -13.13 -5.49
CA LEU A 183 2.08 -13.08 -6.28
C LEU A 183 3.28 -13.59 -5.48
N GLN A 184 3.47 -13.04 -4.25
CA GLN A 184 4.50 -13.53 -3.34
C GLN A 184 4.22 -13.10 -1.89
N PHE A 185 4.32 -14.04 -0.95
CA PHE A 185 4.22 -13.75 0.48
C PHE A 185 5.19 -14.64 1.25
N GLU A 186 6.42 -14.13 1.51
CA GLU A 186 7.51 -14.94 2.03
C GLU A 186 8.30 -14.23 3.13
N ASN A 187 8.78 -15.00 4.10
CA ASN A 187 9.67 -14.54 5.16
C ASN A 187 9.11 -13.35 5.97
N ASN A 188 7.80 -13.14 5.96
CA ASN A 188 7.16 -12.13 6.79
C ASN A 188 6.99 -12.64 8.22
N VAL A 189 7.14 -11.75 9.20
CA VAL A 189 7.03 -12.07 10.61
C VAL A 189 6.03 -11.15 11.30
N VAL A 190 5.15 -11.71 12.10
CA VAL A 190 4.21 -10.97 12.95
C VAL A 190 4.32 -11.48 14.38
N HIS A 191 4.35 -10.55 15.35
CA HIS A 191 4.25 -10.92 16.76
C HIS A 191 3.60 -9.80 17.57
N SER A 192 3.03 -10.15 18.71
CA SER A 192 2.42 -9.21 19.66
C SER A 192 1.31 -8.34 19.02
N CYS A 193 0.46 -8.95 18.21
CA CYS A 193 -0.71 -8.32 17.59
C CYS A 193 -2.01 -8.94 18.15
#